data_6fd9f2aa17df03710e4962c4d9912ff9
#
_entry.id   6fd9f2aa17df03710e4962c4d9912ff9
#
_cell.length_a   1.000
_cell.length_b   1.000
_cell.length_c   1.000
_cell.angle_alpha   90.00
_cell.angle_beta   90.00
_cell.angle_gamma   90.00
#
_symmetry.space_group_name_H-M   'P 1'
#
loop_
_entity.id
_entity.type
_entity.pdbx_description
1 polymer ?
#
loop_
_entity_poly.entity_id
_entity_poly.type
_entity_poly.pdbx_seq_one_letter_code
_entity_poly.pdbx_strand_id
1 'polypeptide(L)'
;GRCGKTRLSKCICYLDEVRGGLYIGFEAYGLPAVIGEAQERYTMSELAYLIKTRSDQILDYVERSVIADGKMGVIDSPRSYLDIRNLDAADMCWFLDRLYAWGRYTTIVCDIDGGVLGDSSVLEAFDHVIVPVFDEAYAKEKVKVFRNCLKRQDLGKIVSRMKCVEVPNAEYDSAEMIRCAGNLMEENGREGSRRCYGTGNKE
;
A
#
# COMPACT_ATOMS: atom_id res chain seq x y z
N GLY A 1 12.11 7.65 5.24
CA GLY A 1 11.91 7.15 6.57
C GLY A 1 12.33 5.72 6.75
N ARG A 2 12.88 5.38 7.92
CA ARG A 2 13.30 4.01 8.26
C ARG A 2 12.33 3.37 9.28
N CYS A 3 11.04 3.66 9.19
CA CYS A 3 10.03 3.18 10.17
C CYS A 3 9.53 1.75 9.92
N GLY A 4 10.20 0.97 9.08
CA GLY A 4 9.81 -0.43 8.81
C GLY A 4 8.56 -0.60 7.94
N LYS A 5 8.06 0.46 7.32
CA LYS A 5 6.85 0.49 6.48
C LYS A 5 6.86 -0.62 5.42
N THR A 6 7.89 -0.66 4.58
CA THR A 6 8.03 -1.64 3.49
C THR A 6 8.12 -3.08 4.01
N ARG A 7 8.83 -3.31 5.12
CA ARG A 7 8.92 -4.65 5.73
C ARG A 7 7.57 -5.11 6.27
N LEU A 8 6.84 -4.23 6.96
CA LEU A 8 5.49 -4.53 7.44
C LEU A 8 4.53 -4.81 6.27
N SER A 9 4.55 -3.98 5.23
CA SER A 9 3.72 -4.15 4.03
C SER A 9 3.98 -5.50 3.35
N LYS A 10 5.24 -5.87 3.16
CA LYS A 10 5.62 -7.19 2.61
C LYS A 10 5.21 -8.33 3.53
N CYS A 11 5.37 -8.19 4.86
CA CYS A 11 4.94 -9.21 5.82
C CYS A 11 3.43 -9.46 5.76
N ILE A 12 2.61 -8.41 5.67
CA ILE A 12 1.15 -8.56 5.53
C ILE A 12 0.80 -9.34 4.26
N CYS A 13 1.46 -9.05 3.13
CA CYS A 13 1.28 -9.81 1.89
C CYS A 13 1.74 -11.27 2.03
N TYR A 14 2.86 -11.50 2.70
CA TYR A 14 3.44 -12.84 2.92
C TYR A 14 2.54 -13.74 3.77
N LEU A 15 1.82 -13.16 4.75
CA LEU A 15 0.93 -13.89 5.65
C LEU A 15 -0.41 -14.29 5.02
N ASP A 16 -0.74 -13.79 3.83
CA ASP A 16 -1.96 -14.22 3.14
C ASP A 16 -1.79 -15.63 2.58
N GLU A 17 -2.44 -16.60 3.24
CA GLU A 17 -2.35 -18.03 2.90
C GLU A 17 -3.36 -18.46 1.84
N VAL A 18 -4.37 -17.63 1.54
CA VAL A 18 -5.50 -18.03 0.67
C VAL A 18 -5.12 -17.94 -0.80
N ARG A 19 -4.68 -16.76 -1.25
CA ARG A 19 -4.27 -16.50 -2.64
C ARG A 19 -2.97 -15.71 -2.73
N GLY A 20 -2.33 -15.46 -1.60
CA GLY A 20 -1.19 -14.57 -1.47
C GLY A 20 -1.59 -13.09 -1.51
N GLY A 21 -0.66 -12.24 -1.12
CA GLY A 21 -0.82 -10.80 -1.14
C GLY A 21 -0.17 -10.15 -2.36
N LEU A 22 -0.69 -9.01 -2.77
CA LEU A 22 -0.08 -8.13 -3.77
C LEU A 22 0.50 -6.89 -3.07
N TYR A 23 1.82 -6.79 -3.09
CA TYR A 23 2.53 -5.59 -2.67
C TYR A 23 2.67 -4.62 -3.85
N ILE A 24 2.34 -3.35 -3.64
CA ILE A 24 2.48 -2.29 -4.64
C ILE A 24 3.28 -1.14 -4.03
N GLY A 25 4.44 -0.84 -4.61
CA GLY A 25 5.30 0.25 -4.17
C GLY A 25 4.83 1.62 -4.69
N PHE A 26 4.61 2.57 -3.77
CA PHE A 26 4.39 3.99 -4.06
C PHE A 26 5.44 4.83 -3.33
N GLU A 27 6.71 4.45 -3.52
CA GLU A 27 7.86 5.13 -2.91
C GLU A 27 8.56 6.02 -3.92
N ALA A 28 9.06 7.19 -3.47
CA ALA A 28 9.81 8.12 -4.33
C ALA A 28 11.13 7.51 -4.86
N TYR A 29 11.74 6.66 -4.05
CA TYR A 29 13.04 6.05 -4.30
C TYR A 29 13.00 4.57 -3.88
N GLY A 30 12.00 3.83 -4.38
CA GLY A 30 11.87 2.41 -4.11
C GLY A 30 13.00 1.61 -4.76
N LEU A 31 13.47 0.59 -4.06
CA LEU A 31 14.41 -0.37 -4.64
C LEU A 31 13.63 -1.38 -5.49
N PRO A 32 14.16 -1.78 -6.66
CA PRO A 32 13.54 -2.84 -7.44
C PRO A 32 13.56 -4.16 -6.67
N ALA A 33 12.53 -4.97 -6.86
CA ALA A 33 12.40 -6.28 -6.19
C ALA A 33 13.56 -7.21 -6.56
N VAL A 34 14.12 -7.07 -7.78
CA VAL A 34 15.27 -7.83 -8.24
C VAL A 34 16.41 -6.86 -8.60
N ILE A 35 17.48 -6.93 -7.80
CA ILE A 35 18.68 -6.11 -8.03
C ILE A 35 19.55 -6.78 -9.11
N GLY A 36 19.92 -6.01 -10.14
CA GLY A 36 20.91 -6.43 -11.16
C GLY A 36 20.33 -6.95 -12.47
N GLU A 37 19.03 -7.17 -12.60
CA GLU A 37 18.40 -7.44 -13.88
C GLU A 37 17.85 -6.15 -14.49
N ALA A 38 18.59 -5.60 -15.45
CA ALA A 38 18.12 -4.51 -16.32
C ALA A 38 17.09 -5.04 -17.34
N GLN A 39 16.00 -5.64 -16.86
CA GLN A 39 14.88 -5.95 -17.73
C GLN A 39 13.97 -4.72 -17.82
N GLU A 40 13.50 -4.43 -19.03
CA GLU A 40 12.43 -3.47 -19.30
C GLU A 40 11.10 -4.02 -18.73
N ARG A 41 10.96 -3.97 -17.40
CA ARG A 41 9.73 -4.36 -16.72
C ARG A 41 8.83 -3.16 -16.56
N TYR A 42 7.55 -3.39 -16.61
CA TYR A 42 6.57 -2.38 -16.24
C TYR A 42 6.60 -2.17 -14.73
N THR A 43 6.46 -0.92 -14.32
CA THR A 43 6.45 -0.46 -12.93
C THR A 43 5.18 0.35 -12.68
N MET A 44 5.04 0.93 -11.50
CA MET A 44 3.94 1.86 -11.25
C MET A 44 3.95 3.10 -12.16
N SER A 45 5.04 3.41 -12.88
CA SER A 45 5.06 4.50 -13.87
C SER A 45 4.11 4.23 -15.03
N GLU A 46 4.22 3.05 -15.64
CA GLU A 46 3.35 2.65 -16.76
C GLU A 46 1.91 2.44 -16.31
N LEU A 47 1.73 1.82 -15.13
CA LEU A 47 0.40 1.60 -14.57
C LEU A 47 -0.32 2.92 -14.26
N ALA A 48 0.39 3.93 -13.75
CA ALA A 48 -0.20 5.25 -13.47
C ALA A 48 -0.82 5.89 -14.72
N TYR A 49 -0.17 5.78 -15.88
CA TYR A 49 -0.74 6.25 -17.13
C TYR A 49 -2.05 5.51 -17.48
N LEU A 50 -2.06 4.18 -17.37
CA LEU A 50 -3.24 3.37 -17.65
C LEU A 50 -4.38 3.63 -16.65
N ILE A 51 -4.04 3.89 -15.40
CA ILE A 51 -5.00 4.29 -14.36
C ILE A 51 -5.66 5.63 -14.74
N LYS A 52 -4.86 6.64 -15.09
CA LYS A 52 -5.38 7.97 -15.49
C LYS A 52 -6.26 7.92 -16.72
N THR A 53 -5.95 7.06 -17.68
CA THR A 53 -6.72 6.91 -18.92
C THR A 53 -7.87 5.89 -18.80
N ARG A 54 -8.06 5.28 -17.63
CA ARG A 54 -9.08 4.22 -17.41
C ARG A 54 -9.00 3.10 -18.44
N SER A 55 -7.79 2.69 -18.80
CA SER A 55 -7.55 1.70 -19.84
C SER A 55 -8.05 0.31 -19.44
N ASP A 56 -8.80 -0.34 -20.33
CA ASP A 56 -9.24 -1.73 -20.12
C ASP A 56 -8.07 -2.73 -20.11
N GLN A 57 -6.90 -2.33 -20.61
CA GLN A 57 -5.68 -3.15 -20.61
C GLN A 57 -4.97 -3.18 -19.26
N ILE A 58 -5.47 -2.48 -18.23
CA ILE A 58 -4.80 -2.33 -16.94
C ILE A 58 -4.39 -3.68 -16.33
N LEU A 59 -5.24 -4.68 -16.38
CA LEU A 59 -4.95 -5.99 -15.78
C LEU A 59 -3.87 -6.77 -16.52
N ASP A 60 -3.80 -6.66 -17.84
CA ASP A 60 -2.75 -7.26 -18.66
C ASP A 60 -1.37 -6.66 -18.30
N TYR A 61 -1.34 -5.33 -18.10
CA TYR A 61 -0.11 -4.65 -17.68
C TYR A 61 0.25 -4.95 -16.22
N VAL A 62 -0.73 -5.03 -15.33
CA VAL A 62 -0.52 -5.49 -13.96
C VAL A 62 0.11 -6.88 -13.95
N GLU A 63 -0.41 -7.83 -14.72
CA GLU A 63 0.12 -9.19 -14.78
C GLU A 63 1.58 -9.23 -15.24
N ARG A 64 1.95 -8.38 -16.21
CA ARG A 64 3.33 -8.24 -16.69
C ARG A 64 4.25 -7.46 -15.74
N SER A 65 3.68 -6.65 -14.84
CA SER A 65 4.42 -5.89 -13.82
C SER A 65 4.74 -6.73 -12.60
N VAL A 66 3.93 -7.77 -12.32
CA VAL A 66 4.06 -8.56 -11.10
C VAL A 66 5.30 -9.45 -11.16
N ILE A 67 6.15 -9.28 -10.15
CA ILE A 67 7.28 -10.14 -9.85
C ILE A 67 6.87 -11.09 -8.72
N ALA A 68 7.09 -12.39 -8.90
CA ALA A 68 6.82 -13.35 -7.85
C ALA A 68 7.94 -13.32 -6.79
N ASP A 69 7.57 -13.12 -5.54
CA ASP A 69 8.43 -13.23 -4.36
C ASP A 69 7.79 -14.22 -3.38
N GLY A 70 8.12 -15.49 -3.53
CA GLY A 70 7.45 -16.57 -2.84
C GLY A 70 5.97 -16.68 -3.22
N LYS A 71 5.06 -16.51 -2.25
CA LYS A 71 3.61 -16.51 -2.45
C LYS A 71 3.04 -15.12 -2.78
N MET A 72 3.86 -14.09 -2.66
CA MET A 72 3.44 -12.71 -2.84
C MET A 72 3.77 -12.24 -4.26
N GLY A 73 2.90 -11.39 -4.81
CA GLY A 73 3.20 -10.60 -6.00
C GLY A 73 3.76 -9.25 -5.58
N VAL A 74 4.74 -8.75 -6.33
CA VAL A 74 5.36 -7.45 -6.10
C VAL A 74 5.26 -6.62 -7.37
N ILE A 75 4.75 -5.40 -7.25
CA ILE A 75 4.83 -4.36 -8.28
C ILE A 75 5.79 -3.28 -7.78
N ASP A 76 6.84 -3.08 -8.54
CA ASP A 76 7.88 -2.10 -8.20
C ASP A 76 7.35 -0.67 -8.18
N SER A 77 7.94 0.14 -7.33
CA SER A 77 7.72 1.59 -7.25
C SER A 77 7.97 2.26 -8.61
N PRO A 78 7.37 3.43 -8.86
CA PRO A 78 7.55 4.14 -10.12
C PRO A 78 9.02 4.52 -10.33
N ARG A 79 9.44 4.60 -11.59
CA ARG A 79 10.78 5.10 -11.96
C ARG A 79 10.93 6.58 -11.60
N SER A 80 9.84 7.32 -11.63
CA SER A 80 9.75 8.69 -11.13
C SER A 80 8.50 8.86 -10.29
N TYR A 81 8.64 9.42 -9.09
CA TYR A 81 7.49 9.74 -8.25
C TYR A 81 6.53 10.75 -8.92
N LEU A 82 7.00 11.51 -9.90
CA LEU A 82 6.17 12.44 -10.67
C LEU A 82 5.09 11.71 -11.47
N ASP A 83 5.32 10.47 -11.86
CA ASP A 83 4.37 9.68 -12.65
C ASP A 83 3.10 9.35 -11.87
N ILE A 84 3.23 9.17 -10.55
CA ILE A 84 2.11 8.82 -9.66
C ILE A 84 1.56 10.00 -8.87
N ARG A 85 2.25 11.15 -8.89
CA ARG A 85 1.91 12.32 -8.06
C ARG A 85 0.51 12.88 -8.34
N ASN A 86 0.02 12.71 -9.56
CA ASN A 86 -1.26 13.24 -10.01
C ASN A 86 -2.42 12.23 -9.88
N LEU A 87 -2.17 11.04 -9.32
CA LEU A 87 -3.24 10.11 -9.00
C LEU A 87 -4.09 10.68 -7.88
N ASP A 88 -5.40 10.67 -8.07
CA ASP A 88 -6.39 11.10 -7.09
C ASP A 88 -7.15 9.92 -6.46
N ALA A 89 -8.06 10.20 -5.54
CA ALA A 89 -8.87 9.18 -4.87
C ALA A 89 -9.70 8.35 -5.86
N ALA A 90 -10.28 8.98 -6.87
CA ALA A 90 -11.09 8.28 -7.88
C ALA A 90 -10.24 7.36 -8.76
N ASP A 91 -9.01 7.76 -9.05
CA ASP A 91 -8.05 6.92 -9.77
C ASP A 91 -7.69 5.68 -8.98
N MET A 92 -7.38 5.85 -7.70
CA MET A 92 -7.03 4.73 -6.84
C MET A 92 -8.21 3.81 -6.56
N CYS A 93 -9.40 4.34 -6.33
CA CYS A 93 -10.62 3.52 -6.19
C CYS A 93 -10.83 2.66 -7.43
N TRP A 94 -10.77 3.27 -8.62
CA TRP A 94 -10.94 2.53 -9.88
C TRP A 94 -9.90 1.43 -10.04
N PHE A 95 -8.64 1.73 -9.76
CA PHE A 95 -7.55 0.74 -9.89
C PHE A 95 -7.73 -0.43 -8.92
N LEU A 96 -8.01 -0.13 -7.66
CA LEU A 96 -8.22 -1.15 -6.63
C LEU A 96 -9.46 -1.99 -6.91
N ASP A 97 -10.56 -1.39 -7.40
CA ASP A 97 -11.75 -2.15 -7.84
C ASP A 97 -11.43 -3.11 -8.98
N ARG A 98 -10.59 -2.73 -9.95
CA ARG A 98 -10.13 -3.62 -11.02
C ARG A 98 -9.28 -4.78 -10.49
N LEU A 99 -8.33 -4.51 -9.61
CA LEU A 99 -7.52 -5.55 -8.95
C LEU A 99 -8.38 -6.50 -8.11
N TYR A 100 -9.36 -5.95 -7.40
CA TYR A 100 -10.29 -6.73 -6.61
C TYR A 100 -11.17 -7.64 -7.49
N ALA A 101 -11.73 -7.10 -8.56
CA ALA A 101 -12.55 -7.86 -9.52
C ALA A 101 -11.73 -8.96 -10.22
N TRP A 102 -10.45 -8.75 -10.46
CA TRP A 102 -9.53 -9.76 -10.98
C TRP A 102 -9.41 -10.98 -10.07
N GLY A 103 -9.47 -10.76 -8.75
CA GLY A 103 -9.57 -11.83 -7.77
C GLY A 103 -8.36 -12.75 -7.65
N ARG A 104 -7.20 -12.33 -8.22
CA ARG A 104 -5.95 -13.12 -8.15
C ARG A 104 -5.33 -13.08 -6.77
N TYR A 105 -5.46 -11.96 -6.06
CA TYR A 105 -4.93 -11.74 -4.72
C TYR A 105 -6.07 -11.42 -3.74
N THR A 106 -5.94 -11.89 -2.51
CA THR A 106 -6.93 -11.64 -1.45
C THR A 106 -6.60 -10.39 -0.65
N THR A 107 -5.31 -10.10 -0.52
CA THR A 107 -4.78 -8.93 0.19
C THR A 107 -3.99 -8.05 -0.77
N ILE A 108 -4.30 -6.76 -0.81
CA ILE A 108 -3.56 -5.76 -1.59
C ILE A 108 -2.99 -4.74 -0.62
N VAL A 109 -1.69 -4.53 -0.65
CA VAL A 109 -0.99 -3.57 0.20
C VAL A 109 -0.25 -2.55 -0.64
N CYS A 110 -0.64 -1.28 -0.49
CA CYS A 110 0.05 -0.16 -1.11
C CYS A 110 1.03 0.48 -0.10
N ASP A 111 2.32 0.39 -0.36
CA ASP A 111 3.36 1.02 0.44
C ASP A 111 3.58 2.46 -0.02
N ILE A 112 2.91 3.40 0.65
CA ILE A 112 2.86 4.79 0.23
C ILE A 112 3.84 5.63 1.05
N ASP A 113 4.75 6.31 0.37
CA ASP A 113 5.66 7.27 1.00
C ASP A 113 5.01 8.62 1.19
N GLY A 114 5.20 9.22 2.36
CA GLY A 114 4.62 10.54 2.65
C GLY A 114 5.12 11.62 1.68
N GLY A 115 4.19 12.27 0.99
CA GLY A 115 4.49 13.33 0.03
C GLY A 115 4.71 12.88 -1.41
N VAL A 116 4.65 11.58 -1.69
CA VAL A 116 4.71 11.04 -3.07
C VAL A 116 3.40 11.31 -3.81
N LEU A 117 2.27 11.12 -3.13
CA LEU A 117 0.96 11.46 -3.66
C LEU A 117 0.66 12.94 -3.41
N GLY A 118 0.22 13.64 -4.44
CA GLY A 118 -0.04 15.08 -4.38
C GLY A 118 -1.24 15.45 -3.50
N ASP A 119 -2.15 14.49 -3.25
CA ASP A 119 -3.39 14.69 -2.50
C ASP A 119 -3.60 13.58 -1.46
N SER A 120 -3.83 13.98 -0.22
CA SER A 120 -4.12 13.05 0.88
C SER A 120 -5.48 12.36 0.74
N SER A 121 -6.40 12.87 -0.10
CA SER A 121 -7.70 12.25 -0.38
C SER A 121 -7.55 10.86 -0.99
N VAL A 122 -6.42 10.56 -1.64
CA VAL A 122 -6.06 9.22 -2.11
C VAL A 122 -6.22 8.16 -1.02
N LEU A 123 -5.99 8.53 0.25
CA LEU A 123 -6.16 7.62 1.39
C LEU A 123 -7.62 7.22 1.63
N GLU A 124 -8.59 7.90 1.04
CA GLU A 124 -10.00 7.49 1.07
C GLU A 124 -10.25 6.20 0.31
N ALA A 125 -9.42 5.95 -0.71
CA ALA A 125 -9.46 4.72 -1.47
C ALA A 125 -9.14 3.48 -0.63
N PHE A 126 -8.84 3.52 0.66
CA PHE A 126 -8.30 2.41 1.44
C PHE A 126 -9.16 2.00 2.66
N ASP A 127 -9.47 0.70 2.87
CA ASP A 127 -10.24 0.20 4.04
C ASP A 127 -9.47 0.45 5.34
N HIS A 128 -8.15 0.26 5.31
CA HIS A 128 -7.27 0.41 6.45
C HIS A 128 -6.07 1.28 6.08
N VAL A 129 -5.76 2.24 6.92
CA VAL A 129 -4.57 3.08 6.80
C VAL A 129 -3.65 2.78 7.97
N ILE A 130 -2.54 2.07 7.71
CA ILE A 130 -1.57 1.71 8.73
C ILE A 130 -0.43 2.72 8.70
N VAL A 131 -0.13 3.31 9.85
CA VAL A 131 0.96 4.27 10.02
C VAL A 131 2.01 3.67 10.94
N PRO A 132 3.10 3.12 10.38
CA PRO A 132 4.23 2.65 11.17
C PRO A 132 4.87 3.81 11.93
N VAL A 133 5.11 3.58 13.21
CA VAL A 133 5.74 4.57 14.10
C VAL A 133 6.88 3.94 14.88
N PHE A 134 7.82 4.74 15.31
CA PHE A 134 8.77 4.38 16.36
C PHE A 134 8.22 4.77 17.72
N ASP A 135 8.65 4.06 18.78
CA ASP A 135 8.33 4.45 20.16
C ASP A 135 9.17 5.66 20.62
N GLU A 136 9.05 6.74 19.88
CA GLU A 136 9.70 8.01 20.18
C GLU A 136 8.64 9.12 20.31
N ALA A 137 8.81 10.00 21.27
CA ALA A 137 7.89 11.12 21.49
C ALA A 137 7.70 11.96 20.21
N TYR A 138 8.80 12.18 19.46
CA TYR A 138 8.77 12.93 18.21
C TYR A 138 7.95 12.23 17.10
N ALA A 139 8.01 10.90 17.01
CA ALA A 139 7.22 10.15 16.04
C ALA A 139 5.72 10.25 16.38
N LYS A 140 5.37 10.16 17.66
CA LYS A 140 3.99 10.32 18.16
C LYS A 140 3.45 11.73 17.87
N GLU A 141 4.25 12.78 18.02
CA GLU A 141 3.86 14.15 17.67
C GLU A 141 3.65 14.30 16.14
N LYS A 142 4.49 13.73 15.30
CA LYS A 142 4.28 13.73 13.84
C LYS A 142 2.94 13.11 13.45
N VAL A 143 2.56 12.01 14.08
CA VAL A 143 1.24 11.39 13.84
C VAL A 143 0.10 12.32 14.23
N LYS A 144 0.21 13.04 15.35
CA LYS A 144 -0.80 14.05 15.74
C LYS A 144 -0.92 15.16 14.70
N VAL A 145 0.22 15.67 14.21
CA VAL A 145 0.24 16.68 13.16
C VAL A 145 -0.44 16.14 11.90
N PHE A 146 -0.10 14.93 11.47
CA PHE A 146 -0.70 14.30 10.30
C PHE A 146 -2.22 14.13 10.44
N ARG A 147 -2.70 13.60 11.59
CA ARG A 147 -4.13 13.50 11.88
C ARG A 147 -4.85 14.85 11.83
N ASN A 148 -4.21 15.89 12.36
CA ASN A 148 -4.78 17.24 12.33
C ASN A 148 -4.82 17.82 10.91
N CYS A 149 -3.82 17.54 10.08
CA CYS A 149 -3.84 17.93 8.67
C CYS A 149 -5.01 17.26 7.93
N LEU A 150 -5.21 15.96 8.10
CA LEU A 150 -6.33 15.25 7.50
C LEU A 150 -7.69 15.82 7.95
N LYS A 151 -7.87 16.12 9.24
CA LYS A 151 -9.10 16.74 9.75
C LYS A 151 -9.35 18.11 9.14
N ARG A 152 -8.31 18.93 8.92
CA ARG A 152 -8.44 20.26 8.30
C ARG A 152 -8.78 20.20 6.80
N GLN A 153 -8.55 19.04 6.17
CA GLN A 153 -8.88 18.77 4.77
C GLN A 153 -10.23 18.05 4.63
N ASP A 154 -11.04 18.00 5.68
CA ASP A 154 -12.31 17.26 5.73
C ASP A 154 -12.17 15.71 5.55
N LEU A 155 -10.95 15.21 5.70
CA LEU A 155 -10.63 13.79 5.58
C LEU A 155 -10.70 13.04 6.94
N GLY A 156 -11.60 13.46 7.82
CA GLY A 156 -11.78 12.89 9.16
C GLY A 156 -12.12 11.39 9.17
N LYS A 157 -12.78 10.90 8.12
CA LYS A 157 -13.08 9.46 7.93
C LYS A 157 -11.81 8.61 7.83
N ILE A 158 -10.73 9.13 7.26
CA ILE A 158 -9.44 8.43 7.20
C ILE A 158 -8.88 8.26 8.61
N VAL A 159 -8.99 9.30 9.44
CA VAL A 159 -8.46 9.28 10.81
C VAL A 159 -9.12 8.18 11.66
N SER A 160 -10.39 7.88 11.46
CA SER A 160 -11.08 6.79 12.17
C SER A 160 -10.61 5.39 11.75
N ARG A 161 -10.11 5.24 10.52
CA ARG A 161 -9.55 3.98 9.97
C ARG A 161 -8.04 3.86 10.15
N MET A 162 -7.41 4.89 10.73
CA MET A 162 -5.97 4.98 10.85
C MET A 162 -5.46 4.25 12.09
N LYS A 163 -4.63 3.24 11.90
CA LYS A 163 -3.96 2.51 12.98
C LYS A 163 -2.48 2.87 13.02
N CYS A 164 -1.99 3.27 14.19
CA CYS A 164 -0.56 3.49 14.43
C CYS A 164 0.04 2.24 15.03
N VAL A 165 1.14 1.78 14.46
CA VAL A 165 1.76 0.50 14.82
C VAL A 165 3.25 0.70 15.06
N GLU A 166 3.72 0.23 16.21
CA GLU A 166 5.14 0.11 16.46
C GLU A 166 5.67 -1.11 15.72
N VAL A 167 6.55 -0.86 14.75
CA VAL A 167 7.08 -1.91 13.89
C VAL A 167 8.45 -2.35 14.40
N PRO A 168 8.67 -3.66 14.62
CA PRO A 168 9.97 -4.16 15.03
C PRO A 168 11.04 -3.89 13.98
N ASN A 169 12.28 -3.67 14.42
CA ASN A 169 13.41 -3.53 13.50
C ASN A 169 13.95 -4.90 13.09
N ALA A 170 13.16 -5.63 12.30
CA ALA A 170 13.43 -7.00 11.90
C ALA A 170 13.08 -7.21 10.42
N GLU A 171 13.54 -8.28 9.81
CA GLU A 171 13.17 -8.64 8.43
C GLU A 171 11.69 -9.04 8.33
N TYR A 172 11.12 -8.94 7.13
CA TYR A 172 9.67 -9.10 6.94
C TYR A 172 9.16 -10.52 7.24
N ASP A 173 10.02 -11.54 7.12
CA ASP A 173 9.74 -12.94 7.41
C ASP A 173 10.15 -13.39 8.81
N SER A 174 10.64 -12.47 9.64
CA SER A 174 11.03 -12.77 11.03
C SER A 174 9.82 -13.03 11.93
N ALA A 175 10.01 -13.86 12.98
CA ALA A 175 8.95 -14.18 13.93
C ALA A 175 8.33 -12.93 14.62
N GLU A 176 9.13 -11.89 14.83
CA GLU A 176 8.66 -10.64 15.45
C GLU A 176 7.76 -9.86 14.49
N MET A 177 8.17 -9.74 13.20
CA MET A 177 7.40 -9.05 12.18
C MET A 177 6.11 -9.82 11.87
N ILE A 178 6.19 -11.15 11.76
CA ILE A 178 5.03 -12.04 11.56
C ILE A 178 4.00 -11.84 12.67
N ARG A 179 4.45 -11.78 13.93
CA ARG A 179 3.54 -11.52 15.08
C ARG A 179 2.90 -10.13 14.99
N CYS A 180 3.69 -9.12 14.66
CA CYS A 180 3.21 -7.74 14.52
C CYS A 180 2.15 -7.64 13.40
N ALA A 181 2.42 -8.18 12.22
CA ALA A 181 1.50 -8.17 11.09
C ALA A 181 0.27 -9.07 11.34
N GLY A 182 0.44 -10.24 11.97
CA GLY A 182 -0.65 -11.15 12.31
C GLY A 182 -1.68 -10.50 13.24
N ASN A 183 -1.23 -9.83 14.30
CA ASN A 183 -2.12 -9.10 15.20
C ASN A 183 -2.94 -8.02 14.45
N LEU A 184 -2.30 -7.29 13.53
CA LEU A 184 -3.00 -6.30 12.72
C LEU A 184 -4.05 -6.92 11.81
N MET A 185 -3.75 -8.06 11.19
CA MET A 185 -4.69 -8.76 10.30
C MET A 185 -5.88 -9.33 11.07
N GLU A 186 -5.67 -9.87 12.28
CA GLU A 186 -6.74 -10.37 13.13
C GLU A 186 -7.69 -9.25 13.59
N GLU A 187 -7.14 -8.12 14.03
CA GLU A 187 -7.93 -6.95 14.42
C GLU A 187 -8.80 -6.43 13.26
N ASN A 188 -8.21 -6.37 12.05
CA ASN A 188 -8.91 -5.91 10.86
C ASN A 188 -9.90 -6.94 10.30
N GLY A 189 -9.65 -8.24 10.50
CA GLY A 189 -10.54 -9.33 10.07
C GLY A 189 -11.85 -9.41 10.85
N ARG A 190 -11.93 -8.82 12.04
CA ARG A 190 -13.14 -8.72 12.85
C ARG A 190 -14.11 -7.61 12.40
N GLU A 191 -13.62 -6.65 11.61
CA GLU A 191 -14.39 -5.46 11.18
C GLU A 191 -15.06 -5.60 9.80
N GLY A 192 -14.91 -6.73 9.07
CA GLY A 192 -15.62 -6.94 7.80
C GLY A 192 -14.83 -7.67 6.73
N SER A 193 -15.52 -8.36 5.85
CA SER A 193 -15.02 -9.39 4.94
C SER A 193 -14.35 -8.90 3.65
N ARG A 194 -13.76 -7.73 3.59
CA ARG A 194 -12.93 -7.25 2.47
C ARG A 194 -11.61 -6.80 2.99
N ARG A 195 -10.52 -7.40 2.47
CA ARG A 195 -9.15 -7.11 2.90
C ARG A 195 -8.40 -6.34 1.83
N CYS A 196 -8.77 -5.10 1.62
CA CYS A 196 -7.90 -4.16 0.97
C CYS A 196 -7.29 -3.25 2.04
N TYR A 197 -6.02 -3.43 2.30
CA TYR A 197 -5.24 -2.48 3.07
C TYR A 197 -4.89 -1.34 2.15
N GLY A 198 -5.66 -0.41 2.25
CA GLY A 198 -5.72 0.76 1.54
C GLY A 198 -6.94 0.90 0.71
N THR A 199 -8.23 0.98 1.07
CA THR A 199 -9.27 1.31 0.14
C THR A 199 -10.55 1.85 0.60
N GLY A 200 -11.28 2.37 -0.26
CA GLY A 200 -12.47 3.10 -0.19
C GLY A 200 -13.78 2.41 -0.50
N ASN A 201 -14.81 3.11 -0.24
CA ASN A 201 -16.20 2.77 -0.05
C ASN A 201 -17.03 2.56 -1.30
N LYS A 202 -18.17 1.82 -1.06
CA LYS A 202 -19.39 1.91 -1.85
C LYS A 202 -20.47 2.66 -1.07
N GLU A 203 -21.08 3.56 -1.68
CA GLU A 203 -22.35 3.52 -2.38
C GLU A 203 -22.26 4.28 -3.66
#